data_55c3db60d7687f22799f12129688ee17
#
_entry.id   55c3db60d7687f22799f12129688ee17
#
_cell.length_a   1.000
_cell.length_b   1.000
_cell.length_c   1.000
_cell.angle_alpha   90.00
_cell.angle_beta   90.00
_cell.angle_gamma   90.00
#
_symmetry.space_group_name_H-M   'P 1'
#
loop_
_entity.id
_entity.type
_entity.pdbx_description
1 polymer ?
#
loop_
_entity_poly.entity_id
_entity_poly.type
_entity_poly.pdbx_seq_one_letter_code
_entity_poly.pdbx_strand_id
1 'polypeptide(L)'
;PRSTPKPLSAASDVYKRQVNNSEELLQSLYEGAHSHFQEMSNGQINMTEMIAAMICEKDSILEGIKYVQERVDGSMTLLVMTGEGIYAARDRYGRTPLVIGQKEGAYCVSFESHAYINLGFRDYKELGPSEIVYVTPEKVEVLSEAREEMKICSFLWVYYGYPTSSYEGVNVEEMRYKCGSMLAKRDGDSVKPDIVAGVPDSGIAHAIGYANASGIPYARPFIKYTPTWPRSFMPSTQSQRNLIARMKLIPVQALIEDKKLLLIDDSIVRGTQLRETTEFLYRSGAKEVHVRPACPPLLYGCKYLNFSRSKSEMDLITRRVIRDLEGGECSKEALDEYADPTTERYERMVEEIRKRQNFTTLRYHRLDDLIESIGIDPCKVCTYCFNGKE
;
A
#
# COMPACT_ATOMS: atom_id res chain seq x y z
N PRO A 1 13.73 43.29 -2.63
CA PRO A 1 13.16 42.19 -1.91
C PRO A 1 13.48 40.92 -2.71
N ARG A 2 14.47 40.18 -2.19
CA ARG A 2 14.82 38.87 -2.74
C ARG A 2 13.67 37.94 -2.35
N SER A 3 12.89 37.47 -3.32
CA SER A 3 11.99 36.35 -3.13
C SER A 3 12.85 35.15 -2.76
N THR A 4 12.77 34.71 -1.52
CA THR A 4 13.21 33.37 -1.15
C THR A 4 12.54 32.37 -2.09
N PRO A 5 13.29 31.46 -2.75
CA PRO A 5 12.66 30.42 -3.54
C PRO A 5 11.70 29.68 -2.62
N LYS A 6 10.42 29.61 -2.99
CA LYS A 6 9.51 28.67 -2.33
C LYS A 6 10.17 27.29 -2.43
N PRO A 7 10.35 26.58 -1.30
CA PRO A 7 10.76 25.20 -1.42
C PRO A 7 9.71 24.54 -2.32
N LEU A 8 10.16 24.07 -3.46
CA LEU A 8 9.36 23.20 -4.29
C LEU A 8 9.03 22.03 -3.38
N SER A 9 7.80 22.04 -2.84
CA SER A 9 7.26 20.85 -2.24
C SER A 9 7.37 19.82 -3.33
N ALA A 10 8.33 18.92 -3.21
CA ALA A 10 8.29 17.71 -3.96
C ALA A 10 6.86 17.23 -3.78
N ALA A 11 6.14 17.04 -4.88
CA ALA A 11 4.82 16.42 -4.88
C ALA A 11 5.04 14.95 -4.50
N SER A 12 5.63 14.76 -3.34
CA SER A 12 5.75 13.48 -2.72
C SER A 12 4.39 13.19 -2.19
N ASP A 13 3.87 12.28 -2.79
CA ASP A 13 2.71 11.53 -2.49
C ASP A 13 2.39 11.59 -0.99
N VAL A 14 1.36 12.34 -0.64
CA VAL A 14 0.83 12.53 0.72
C VAL A 14 0.53 11.17 1.41
N TYR A 15 0.55 10.08 0.65
CA TYR A 15 0.22 8.74 1.10
C TYR A 15 1.39 7.93 1.69
N LYS A 16 2.63 8.39 1.57
CA LYS A 16 3.81 7.58 1.86
C LYS A 16 4.70 8.12 2.96
N ARG A 17 4.21 9.08 3.78
CA ARG A 17 4.96 9.61 4.92
C ARG A 17 4.13 9.53 6.18
N GLN A 18 4.70 8.97 7.21
CA GLN A 18 4.17 9.08 8.55
C GLN A 18 5.33 9.37 9.49
N VAL A 19 5.19 10.43 10.26
CA VAL A 19 6.08 10.82 11.36
C VAL A 19 5.27 10.65 12.63
N ASN A 20 5.54 9.56 13.36
CA ASN A 20 4.76 9.20 14.55
C ASN A 20 5.08 10.09 15.73
N ASN A 21 6.34 10.54 15.85
CA ASN A 21 6.85 11.39 16.92
C ASN A 21 6.88 12.88 16.54
N SER A 22 5.96 13.33 15.69
CA SER A 22 5.95 14.71 15.19
C SER A 22 5.82 15.76 16.29
N GLU A 23 5.07 15.49 17.36
CA GLU A 23 4.93 16.42 18.50
C GLU A 23 6.26 16.62 19.24
N GLU A 24 7.00 15.53 19.50
CA GLU A 24 8.32 15.57 20.12
C GLU A 24 9.32 16.36 19.26
N LEU A 25 9.32 16.09 17.93
CA LEU A 25 10.21 16.76 16.99
C LEU A 25 9.90 18.26 16.88
N LEU A 26 8.61 18.63 16.87
CA LEU A 26 8.18 20.03 16.87
C LEU A 26 8.60 20.75 18.14
N GLN A 27 8.43 20.12 19.29
CA GLN A 27 8.88 20.69 20.56
C GLN A 27 10.39 20.95 20.54
N SER A 28 11.19 19.99 20.06
CA SER A 28 12.64 20.16 19.91
C SER A 28 13.01 21.35 19.00
N LEU A 29 12.28 21.53 17.89
CA LEU A 29 12.49 22.66 16.98
C LEU A 29 12.14 24.01 17.62
N TYR A 30 11.08 24.08 18.44
CA TYR A 30 10.70 25.31 19.16
C TYR A 30 11.67 25.67 20.30
N GLU A 31 12.26 24.68 20.93
CA GLU A 31 13.31 24.89 21.92
C GLU A 31 14.63 25.37 21.29
N GLY A 32 14.82 25.08 19.99
CA GLY A 32 15.90 25.60 19.16
C GLY A 32 15.66 27.04 18.69
N ALA A 33 16.01 27.34 17.45
CA ALA A 33 15.87 28.68 16.88
C ALA A 33 14.60 28.90 16.06
N HIS A 34 13.78 27.87 15.83
CA HIS A 34 12.59 27.94 15.00
C HIS A 34 11.37 28.39 15.80
N SER A 35 10.86 29.56 15.50
CA SER A 35 9.72 30.15 16.21
C SER A 35 8.39 30.01 15.52
N HIS A 36 8.35 29.64 14.23
CA HIS A 36 7.10 29.55 13.46
C HIS A 36 7.24 28.70 12.19
N PHE A 37 6.13 28.15 11.74
CA PHE A 37 5.96 27.45 10.47
C PHE A 37 5.01 28.26 9.57
N GLN A 38 5.27 28.24 8.27
CA GLN A 38 4.52 29.03 7.29
C GLN A 38 3.41 28.24 6.62
N GLU A 39 3.59 26.92 6.48
CA GLU A 39 2.64 26.07 5.80
C GLU A 39 1.85 25.18 6.76
N MET A 40 0.52 25.23 6.62
CA MET A 40 -0.39 24.40 7.38
C MET A 40 -1.10 23.41 6.45
N SER A 41 -1.21 22.17 6.91
CA SER A 41 -1.97 21.11 6.23
C SER A 41 -3.12 20.67 7.12
N ASN A 42 -4.37 20.98 6.74
CA ASN A 42 -5.56 20.66 7.52
C ASN A 42 -5.54 21.19 8.98
N GLY A 43 -5.00 22.37 9.20
CA GLY A 43 -4.88 22.96 10.53
C GLY A 43 -3.71 22.41 11.38
N GLN A 44 -2.84 21.61 10.78
CA GLN A 44 -1.63 21.09 11.40
C GLN A 44 -0.39 21.57 10.63
N ILE A 45 0.77 21.58 11.28
CA ILE A 45 2.04 21.93 10.66
C ILE A 45 2.34 20.94 9.52
N ASN A 46 2.81 21.47 8.39
CA ASN A 46 3.21 20.63 7.27
C ASN A 46 4.47 19.84 7.62
N MET A 47 4.37 18.51 7.61
CA MET A 47 5.48 17.62 7.94
C MET A 47 6.70 17.80 7.02
N THR A 48 6.49 18.25 5.78
CA THR A 48 7.62 18.53 4.86
C THR A 48 8.41 19.74 5.31
N GLU A 49 7.72 20.79 5.76
CA GLU A 49 8.36 21.98 6.29
C GLU A 49 9.10 21.66 7.60
N MET A 50 8.48 20.86 8.49
CA MET A 50 9.13 20.38 9.70
C MET A 50 10.45 19.65 9.41
N ILE A 51 10.43 18.70 8.47
CA ILE A 51 11.62 17.95 8.06
C ILE A 51 12.68 18.87 7.44
N ALA A 52 12.26 19.82 6.60
CA ALA A 52 13.18 20.82 6.04
C ALA A 52 13.83 21.69 7.14
N ALA A 53 13.05 22.10 8.14
CA ALA A 53 13.55 22.84 9.29
C ALA A 53 14.61 22.03 10.07
N MET A 54 14.32 20.75 10.34
CA MET A 54 15.29 19.85 11.01
C MET A 54 16.58 19.67 10.20
N ILE A 55 16.50 19.57 8.86
CA ILE A 55 17.71 19.50 8.01
C ILE A 55 18.52 20.78 8.14
N CYS A 56 17.87 21.93 8.18
CA CYS A 56 18.52 23.24 8.30
C CYS A 56 19.15 23.52 9.68
N GLU A 57 18.88 22.71 10.71
CA GLU A 57 19.57 22.82 12.01
C GLU A 57 21.03 22.37 11.97
N LYS A 58 21.47 21.70 10.91
CA LYS A 58 22.81 21.14 10.77
C LYS A 58 23.67 21.96 9.80
N ASP A 59 24.98 21.81 9.91
CA ASP A 59 25.95 22.57 9.15
C ASP A 59 25.95 22.24 7.64
N SER A 60 25.42 21.06 7.28
CA SER A 60 25.29 20.64 5.88
C SER A 60 23.99 19.88 5.64
N ILE A 61 23.51 19.90 4.38
CA ILE A 61 22.32 19.14 3.98
C ILE A 61 22.51 17.63 4.25
N LEU A 62 23.72 17.10 3.99
CA LEU A 62 24.03 15.69 4.26
C LEU A 62 23.87 15.33 5.74
N GLU A 63 24.42 16.14 6.63
CA GLU A 63 24.29 15.91 8.06
C GLU A 63 22.86 16.10 8.56
N GLY A 64 22.15 17.08 7.98
CA GLY A 64 20.74 17.28 8.23
C GLY A 64 19.89 16.07 7.84
N ILE A 65 20.13 15.49 6.66
CA ILE A 65 19.42 14.28 6.22
C ILE A 65 19.72 13.10 7.16
N LYS A 66 20.98 12.86 7.51
CA LYS A 66 21.37 11.80 8.47
C LYS A 66 20.68 12.00 9.83
N TYR A 67 20.68 13.23 10.34
CA TYR A 67 20.00 13.58 11.58
C TYR A 67 18.51 13.24 11.55
N VAL A 68 17.83 13.60 10.47
CA VAL A 68 16.40 13.31 10.30
C VAL A 68 16.14 11.81 10.18
N GLN A 69 16.97 11.06 9.44
CA GLN A 69 16.84 9.59 9.34
C GLN A 69 16.95 8.90 10.71
N GLU A 70 17.73 9.43 11.65
CA GLU A 70 17.87 8.86 13.00
C GLU A 70 16.73 9.26 13.94
N ARG A 71 16.17 10.46 13.78
CA ARG A 71 15.20 11.03 14.71
C ARG A 71 13.76 10.72 14.40
N VAL A 72 13.43 10.51 13.12
CA VAL A 72 12.06 10.26 12.70
C VAL A 72 11.64 8.83 13.02
N ASP A 73 10.62 8.67 13.87
CA ASP A 73 9.89 7.43 13.99
C ASP A 73 8.80 7.37 12.89
N GLY A 74 8.97 6.46 11.94
CA GLY A 74 8.05 6.34 10.81
C GLY A 74 8.70 5.89 9.52
N SER A 75 8.24 6.45 8.39
CA SER A 75 8.84 6.23 7.07
C SER A 75 8.99 7.56 6.34
N MET A 76 10.19 7.82 5.84
CA MET A 76 10.52 9.08 5.20
C MET A 76 11.60 8.89 4.14
N THR A 77 11.19 8.85 2.89
CA THR A 77 12.10 8.92 1.75
C THR A 77 12.10 10.34 1.20
N LEU A 78 13.27 10.91 0.96
CA LEU A 78 13.46 12.33 0.67
C LEU A 78 14.12 12.58 -0.68
N LEU A 79 13.67 13.67 -1.32
CA LEU A 79 14.39 14.33 -2.38
C LEU A 79 14.59 15.79 -1.97
N VAL A 80 15.83 16.24 -1.90
CA VAL A 80 16.18 17.64 -1.62
C VAL A 80 16.89 18.22 -2.84
N MET A 81 16.22 19.13 -3.53
CA MET A 81 16.76 19.77 -4.72
C MET A 81 17.53 21.05 -4.35
N THR A 82 18.73 21.17 -4.92
CA THR A 82 19.59 22.35 -4.81
C THR A 82 19.80 22.98 -6.19
N GLY A 83 20.54 24.07 -6.27
CA GLY A 83 20.91 24.69 -7.55
C GLY A 83 21.84 23.85 -8.42
N GLU A 84 22.51 22.86 -7.84
CA GLU A 84 23.56 22.07 -8.50
C GLU A 84 23.17 20.61 -8.69
N GLY A 85 22.19 20.10 -7.93
CA GLY A 85 21.80 18.69 -8.00
C GLY A 85 20.71 18.32 -6.99
N ILE A 86 20.51 17.03 -6.83
CA ILE A 86 19.45 16.45 -5.99
C ILE A 86 20.09 15.48 -4.97
N TYR A 87 19.86 15.73 -3.68
CA TYR A 87 20.07 14.71 -2.65
C TYR A 87 18.88 13.77 -2.68
N ALA A 88 19.14 12.48 -2.83
CA ALA A 88 18.14 11.42 -2.77
C ALA A 88 18.47 10.52 -1.59
N ALA A 89 17.54 10.37 -0.65
CA ALA A 89 17.74 9.63 0.58
C ALA A 89 16.57 8.69 0.86
N ARG A 90 16.85 7.38 0.93
CA ARG A 90 15.88 6.38 1.30
C ARG A 90 15.71 6.35 2.83
N ASP A 91 14.52 6.02 3.32
CA ASP A 91 14.25 5.98 4.75
C ASP A 91 15.11 4.92 5.48
N ARG A 92 15.20 5.06 6.81
CA ARG A 92 16.09 4.26 7.66
C ARG A 92 15.99 2.76 7.43
N TYR A 93 14.79 2.24 7.20
CA TYR A 93 14.51 0.81 7.00
C TYR A 93 14.15 0.46 5.56
N GLY A 94 14.22 1.42 4.63
CA GLY A 94 13.87 1.17 3.23
C GLY A 94 12.42 0.75 3.02
N ARG A 95 11.48 1.25 3.83
CA ARG A 95 10.06 0.86 3.76
C ARG A 95 9.40 1.20 2.44
N THR A 96 9.86 2.25 1.79
CA THR A 96 9.47 2.64 0.43
C THR A 96 10.68 2.63 -0.49
N PRO A 97 10.51 2.30 -1.78
CA PRO A 97 11.62 2.30 -2.74
C PRO A 97 12.08 3.72 -3.06
N LEU A 98 13.31 3.82 -3.54
CA LEU A 98 13.85 5.01 -4.19
C LEU A 98 14.79 4.56 -5.30
N VAL A 99 14.46 4.89 -6.52
CA VAL A 99 15.13 4.37 -7.72
C VAL A 99 15.68 5.50 -8.59
N ILE A 100 16.81 5.23 -9.24
CA ILE A 100 17.47 6.14 -10.16
C ILE A 100 17.42 5.52 -11.55
N GLY A 101 16.93 6.30 -12.50
CA GLY A 101 16.99 6.00 -13.92
C GLY A 101 18.10 6.80 -14.59
N GLN A 102 18.73 6.21 -15.61
CA GLN A 102 19.77 6.81 -16.41
C GLN A 102 19.44 6.78 -17.91
N LYS A 103 19.76 7.86 -18.60
CA LYS A 103 19.89 7.90 -20.05
C LYS A 103 21.10 8.78 -20.42
N GLU A 104 21.46 8.83 -21.70
CA GLU A 104 22.55 9.65 -22.16
C GLU A 104 22.40 11.12 -21.73
N GLY A 105 23.38 11.63 -20.99
CA GLY A 105 23.41 13.00 -20.49
C GLY A 105 22.41 13.35 -19.38
N ALA A 106 21.73 12.36 -18.76
CA ALA A 106 20.77 12.67 -17.71
C ALA A 106 20.51 11.51 -16.73
N TYR A 107 20.23 11.87 -15.50
CA TYR A 107 19.66 10.99 -14.47
C TYR A 107 18.28 11.51 -14.03
N CYS A 108 17.46 10.59 -13.55
CA CYS A 108 16.21 10.93 -12.88
C CYS A 108 16.07 10.12 -11.59
N VAL A 109 15.35 10.66 -10.62
CA VAL A 109 15.08 9.99 -9.35
C VAL A 109 13.57 9.86 -9.16
N SER A 110 13.11 8.70 -8.77
CA SER A 110 11.68 8.43 -8.58
C SER A 110 11.45 7.41 -7.46
N PHE A 111 10.22 7.38 -6.93
CA PHE A 111 9.76 6.33 -6.03
C PHE A 111 9.28 5.08 -6.78
N GLU A 112 9.12 5.18 -8.10
CA GLU A 112 8.56 4.11 -8.95
C GLU A 112 9.31 4.09 -10.29
N SER A 113 9.81 2.93 -10.72
CA SER A 113 10.56 2.82 -11.98
C SER A 113 9.70 3.11 -13.23
N HIS A 114 8.39 2.80 -13.19
CA HIS A 114 7.50 3.09 -14.31
C HIS A 114 7.47 4.58 -14.70
N ALA A 115 7.75 5.48 -13.75
CA ALA A 115 7.68 6.91 -13.97
C ALA A 115 8.66 7.42 -15.05
N TYR A 116 9.75 6.71 -15.28
CA TYR A 116 10.79 7.15 -16.20
C TYR A 116 11.04 6.23 -17.41
N ILE A 117 10.53 5.00 -17.38
CA ILE A 117 10.74 4.03 -18.48
C ILE A 117 10.23 4.60 -19.81
N ASN A 118 9.01 5.15 -19.83
CA ASN A 118 8.43 5.76 -21.04
C ASN A 118 9.12 7.06 -21.49
N LEU A 119 9.99 7.63 -20.65
CA LEU A 119 10.83 8.79 -20.98
C LEU A 119 12.21 8.40 -21.54
N GLY A 120 12.43 7.08 -21.77
CA GLY A 120 13.65 6.53 -22.33
C GLY A 120 14.77 6.34 -21.32
N PHE A 121 14.49 6.43 -20.03
CA PHE A 121 15.47 6.06 -19.01
C PHE A 121 15.46 4.54 -18.77
N ARG A 122 16.60 4.01 -18.36
CA ARG A 122 16.77 2.64 -17.88
C ARG A 122 17.11 2.64 -16.40
N ASP A 123 16.80 1.55 -15.72
CA ASP A 123 17.16 1.37 -14.33
C ASP A 123 18.69 1.45 -14.17
N TYR A 124 19.13 2.30 -13.25
CA TYR A 124 20.54 2.50 -12.93
C TYR A 124 20.86 1.96 -11.54
N LYS A 125 20.09 2.39 -10.52
CA LYS A 125 20.31 2.02 -9.13
C LYS A 125 19.02 2.08 -8.34
N GLU A 126 18.77 1.10 -7.49
CA GLU A 126 17.83 1.18 -6.37
C GLU A 126 18.62 1.43 -5.08
N LEU A 127 18.23 2.44 -4.32
CA LEU A 127 18.92 2.78 -3.08
C LEU A 127 18.56 1.78 -1.98
N GLY A 128 19.55 1.38 -1.19
CA GLY A 128 19.34 0.60 0.02
C GLY A 128 18.81 1.43 1.21
N PRO A 129 18.50 0.78 2.35
CA PRO A 129 18.03 1.46 3.56
C PRO A 129 19.03 2.51 4.05
N SER A 130 18.57 3.68 4.45
CA SER A 130 19.39 4.84 4.87
C SER A 130 20.36 5.37 3.83
N GLU A 131 20.46 4.80 2.64
CA GLU A 131 21.40 5.26 1.63
C GLU A 131 21.08 6.68 1.19
N ILE A 132 22.14 7.50 1.05
CA ILE A 132 22.06 8.89 0.58
C ILE A 132 22.99 9.04 -0.62
N VAL A 133 22.44 9.53 -1.72
CA VAL A 133 23.20 9.85 -2.92
C VAL A 133 22.99 11.30 -3.34
N TYR A 134 23.98 11.85 -4.03
CA TYR A 134 23.87 13.14 -4.70
C TYR A 134 23.88 12.93 -6.21
N VAL A 135 22.87 13.44 -6.88
CA VAL A 135 22.62 13.23 -8.29
C VAL A 135 22.77 14.55 -9.02
N THR A 136 23.67 14.61 -10.00
CA THR A 136 23.83 15.70 -10.96
C THR A 136 23.56 15.19 -12.38
N PRO A 137 23.51 16.04 -13.40
CA PRO A 137 23.40 15.55 -14.79
C PRO A 137 24.52 14.62 -15.22
N GLU A 138 25.70 14.76 -14.61
CA GLU A 138 26.94 14.05 -15.02
C GLU A 138 27.18 12.77 -14.22
N LYS A 139 26.75 12.73 -12.95
CA LYS A 139 27.10 11.61 -12.06
C LYS A 139 26.08 11.38 -10.93
N VAL A 140 26.13 10.18 -10.40
CA VAL A 140 25.51 9.79 -9.13
C VAL A 140 26.64 9.48 -8.14
N GLU A 141 26.69 10.16 -7.03
CA GLU A 141 27.71 10.01 -5.99
C GLU A 141 27.08 9.51 -4.70
N VAL A 142 27.60 8.40 -4.15
CA VAL A 142 27.16 7.85 -2.87
C VAL A 142 27.80 8.66 -1.74
N LEU A 143 26.96 9.32 -0.93
CA LEU A 143 27.39 10.14 0.21
C LEU A 143 27.27 9.40 1.54
N SER A 144 26.40 8.41 1.63
CA SER A 144 26.23 7.52 2.77
C SER A 144 25.80 6.14 2.27
N GLU A 145 26.53 5.11 2.65
CA GLU A 145 26.24 3.73 2.27
C GLU A 145 24.96 3.21 2.91
N ALA A 146 24.36 2.22 2.26
CA ALA A 146 23.16 1.56 2.75
C ALA A 146 23.43 0.78 4.05
N ARG A 147 22.42 0.68 4.90
CA ARG A 147 22.40 -0.23 6.05
C ARG A 147 21.90 -1.61 5.64
N GLU A 148 22.26 -2.63 6.42
CA GLU A 148 21.82 -4.01 6.17
C GLU A 148 20.35 -4.24 6.55
N GLU A 149 19.89 -3.57 7.61
CA GLU A 149 18.54 -3.76 8.14
C GLU A 149 17.49 -3.12 7.24
N MET A 150 16.63 -3.98 6.66
CA MET A 150 15.54 -3.58 5.77
C MET A 150 14.18 -4.03 6.33
N LYS A 151 13.14 -3.25 6.07
CA LYS A 151 11.74 -3.57 6.34
C LYS A 151 10.84 -2.99 5.23
N ILE A 152 11.07 -3.43 3.99
CA ILE A 152 10.27 -2.97 2.86
C ILE A 152 8.81 -3.39 2.99
N CYS A 153 7.89 -2.52 2.63
CA CYS A 153 6.47 -2.76 2.79
C CYS A 153 5.94 -3.84 1.82
N SER A 154 5.38 -4.93 2.34
CA SER A 154 4.75 -5.99 1.52
C SER A 154 3.60 -5.48 0.67
N PHE A 155 2.86 -4.46 1.13
CA PHE A 155 1.75 -3.86 0.39
C PHE A 155 2.14 -3.13 -0.89
N LEU A 156 3.42 -2.86 -1.10
CA LEU A 156 3.92 -2.36 -2.38
C LEU A 156 3.57 -3.33 -3.51
N TRP A 157 3.82 -4.62 -3.31
CA TRP A 157 3.46 -5.62 -4.31
C TRP A 157 1.99 -5.98 -4.31
N VAL A 158 1.37 -6.09 -3.14
CA VAL A 158 -0.05 -6.48 -3.04
C VAL A 158 -0.96 -5.47 -3.71
N TYR A 159 -0.75 -4.16 -3.48
CA TYR A 159 -1.69 -3.13 -3.90
C TYR A 159 -1.07 -1.87 -4.49
N TYR A 160 -0.07 -1.25 -3.79
CA TYR A 160 0.35 0.12 -4.11
C TYR A 160 1.20 0.24 -5.34
N GLY A 161 2.09 -0.71 -5.57
CA GLY A 161 3.03 -0.69 -6.66
C GLY A 161 2.32 -0.67 -8.00
N TYR A 162 2.83 0.15 -8.91
CA TYR A 162 2.35 0.13 -10.28
C TYR A 162 2.79 -1.20 -10.94
N PRO A 163 1.93 -1.85 -11.74
CA PRO A 163 2.20 -3.21 -12.26
C PRO A 163 3.53 -3.38 -12.98
N THR A 164 3.98 -2.34 -13.70
CA THR A 164 5.26 -2.40 -14.44
C THR A 164 6.49 -2.04 -13.60
N SER A 165 6.30 -1.64 -12.34
CA SER A 165 7.41 -1.33 -11.43
C SER A 165 8.01 -2.60 -10.82
N SER A 166 9.27 -2.49 -10.43
CA SER A 166 9.98 -3.53 -9.66
C SER A 166 10.58 -2.91 -8.41
N TYR A 167 10.64 -3.67 -7.32
CA TYR A 167 11.28 -3.29 -6.06
C TYR A 167 12.13 -4.46 -5.60
N GLU A 168 13.36 -4.18 -5.16
CA GLU A 168 14.33 -5.21 -4.75
C GLU A 168 14.45 -6.34 -5.80
N GLY A 169 14.41 -5.98 -7.08
CA GLY A 169 14.47 -6.91 -8.19
C GLY A 169 13.19 -7.71 -8.49
N VAL A 170 12.10 -7.51 -7.74
CA VAL A 170 10.83 -8.25 -7.92
C VAL A 170 9.78 -7.39 -8.58
N ASN A 171 9.32 -7.80 -9.76
CA ASN A 171 8.26 -7.10 -10.48
C ASN A 171 6.89 -7.27 -9.81
N VAL A 172 6.11 -6.19 -9.77
CA VAL A 172 4.81 -6.14 -9.10
C VAL A 172 3.79 -7.07 -9.75
N GLU A 173 3.67 -7.04 -11.07
CA GLU A 173 2.69 -7.85 -11.80
C GLU A 173 3.02 -9.35 -11.69
N GLU A 174 4.30 -9.70 -11.83
CA GLU A 174 4.76 -11.10 -11.71
C GLU A 174 4.51 -11.64 -10.30
N MET A 175 4.78 -10.83 -9.26
CA MET A 175 4.48 -11.22 -7.88
C MET A 175 2.99 -11.48 -7.68
N ARG A 176 2.11 -10.62 -8.22
CA ARG A 176 0.65 -10.81 -8.12
C ARG A 176 0.19 -12.09 -8.80
N TYR A 177 0.80 -12.48 -9.92
CA TYR A 177 0.52 -13.77 -10.56
C TYR A 177 0.95 -14.94 -9.68
N LYS A 178 2.14 -14.89 -9.06
CA LYS A 178 2.61 -15.90 -8.11
C LYS A 178 1.67 -16.02 -6.91
N CYS A 179 1.28 -14.89 -6.34
CA CYS A 179 0.33 -14.81 -5.23
C CYS A 179 -1.00 -15.49 -5.57
N GLY A 180 -1.61 -15.17 -6.73
CA GLY A 180 -2.83 -15.81 -7.21
C GLY A 180 -2.68 -17.31 -7.43
N SER A 181 -1.54 -17.75 -7.97
CA SER A 181 -1.22 -19.16 -8.14
C SER A 181 -1.15 -19.92 -6.81
N MET A 182 -0.57 -19.31 -5.77
CA MET A 182 -0.50 -19.93 -4.44
C MET A 182 -1.88 -20.01 -3.78
N LEU A 183 -2.73 -18.98 -3.95
CA LEU A 183 -4.13 -19.05 -3.53
C LEU A 183 -4.86 -20.24 -4.16
N ALA A 184 -4.70 -20.45 -5.47
CA ALA A 184 -5.31 -21.57 -6.18
C ALA A 184 -4.81 -22.93 -5.66
N LYS A 185 -3.50 -23.08 -5.46
CA LYS A 185 -2.92 -24.31 -4.90
C LYS A 185 -3.45 -24.61 -3.48
N ARG A 186 -3.64 -23.57 -2.66
CA ARG A 186 -4.17 -23.69 -1.31
C ARG A 186 -5.65 -24.04 -1.29
N ASP A 187 -6.42 -23.55 -2.25
CA ASP A 187 -7.83 -23.88 -2.39
C ASP A 187 -8.04 -25.32 -2.87
N GLY A 188 -7.21 -25.81 -3.79
CA GLY A 188 -7.39 -27.14 -4.37
C GLY A 188 -8.81 -27.29 -4.90
N ASP A 189 -9.45 -28.41 -4.53
CA ASP A 189 -10.84 -28.73 -4.92
C ASP A 189 -11.92 -28.22 -3.93
N SER A 190 -11.56 -27.36 -2.97
CA SER A 190 -12.48 -26.90 -1.92
C SER A 190 -13.64 -26.03 -2.45
N VAL A 191 -13.47 -25.40 -3.61
CA VAL A 191 -14.48 -24.64 -4.33
C VAL A 191 -14.44 -24.96 -5.81
N LYS A 192 -15.61 -24.96 -6.46
CA LYS A 192 -15.75 -25.24 -7.91
C LYS A 192 -16.51 -24.10 -8.58
N PRO A 193 -15.91 -22.93 -8.74
CA PRO A 193 -16.54 -21.82 -9.42
C PRO A 193 -16.55 -22.05 -10.93
N ASP A 194 -17.51 -21.42 -11.63
CA ASP A 194 -17.56 -21.42 -13.09
C ASP A 194 -16.50 -20.49 -13.68
N ILE A 195 -16.21 -19.39 -13.01
CA ILE A 195 -15.23 -18.38 -13.43
C ILE A 195 -14.47 -17.78 -12.25
N VAL A 196 -13.24 -17.35 -12.53
CA VAL A 196 -12.42 -16.51 -11.65
C VAL A 196 -12.47 -15.08 -12.17
N ALA A 197 -12.62 -14.12 -11.27
CA ALA A 197 -12.67 -12.71 -11.60
C ALA A 197 -11.87 -11.87 -10.60
N GLY A 198 -11.20 -10.81 -11.08
CA GLY A 198 -10.54 -9.83 -10.23
C GLY A 198 -11.42 -8.60 -10.02
N VAL A 199 -11.42 -8.07 -8.81
CA VAL A 199 -12.00 -6.76 -8.55
C VAL A 199 -11.12 -5.70 -9.25
N PRO A 200 -11.68 -4.87 -10.15
CA PRO A 200 -10.89 -3.90 -10.89
C PRO A 200 -10.39 -2.76 -9.99
N ASP A 201 -9.13 -2.32 -10.10
CA ASP A 201 -8.08 -2.87 -10.99
C ASP A 201 -7.13 -3.78 -10.20
N SER A 202 -7.13 -3.70 -8.86
CA SER A 202 -6.16 -4.29 -7.93
C SER A 202 -6.18 -5.82 -7.87
N GLY A 203 -7.36 -6.42 -8.00
CA GLY A 203 -7.52 -7.88 -7.96
C GLY A 203 -7.22 -8.60 -9.29
N ILE A 204 -7.06 -7.87 -10.41
CA ILE A 204 -7.00 -8.47 -11.75
C ILE A 204 -5.79 -9.41 -11.91
N ALA A 205 -4.60 -8.94 -11.58
CA ALA A 205 -3.37 -9.74 -11.75
C ALA A 205 -3.38 -11.00 -10.86
N HIS A 206 -3.81 -10.86 -9.61
CA HIS A 206 -3.99 -11.98 -8.70
C HIS A 206 -5.00 -13.01 -9.25
N ALA A 207 -6.11 -12.54 -9.83
CA ALA A 207 -7.12 -13.41 -10.41
C ALA A 207 -6.63 -14.16 -11.68
N ILE A 208 -5.82 -13.50 -12.51
CA ILE A 208 -5.17 -14.15 -13.65
C ILE A 208 -4.22 -15.24 -13.17
N GLY A 209 -3.41 -14.97 -12.16
CA GLY A 209 -2.52 -15.97 -11.56
C GLY A 209 -3.27 -17.17 -10.99
N TYR A 210 -4.40 -16.93 -10.31
CA TYR A 210 -5.28 -18.00 -9.81
C TYR A 210 -5.87 -18.83 -10.95
N ALA A 211 -6.44 -18.18 -11.98
CA ALA A 211 -7.04 -18.86 -13.12
C ALA A 211 -6.03 -19.73 -13.87
N ASN A 212 -4.81 -19.20 -14.10
CA ASN A 212 -3.75 -19.95 -14.76
C ASN A 212 -3.33 -21.21 -13.99
N ALA A 213 -3.31 -21.14 -12.66
CA ALA A 213 -2.90 -22.28 -11.83
C ALA A 213 -4.02 -23.30 -11.60
N SER A 214 -5.28 -22.86 -11.51
CA SER A 214 -6.44 -23.73 -11.25
C SER A 214 -7.02 -24.34 -12.52
N GLY A 215 -6.74 -23.75 -13.71
CA GLY A 215 -7.42 -24.10 -14.97
C GLY A 215 -8.85 -23.60 -15.08
N ILE A 216 -9.35 -22.85 -14.09
CA ILE A 216 -10.70 -22.26 -14.14
C ILE A 216 -10.64 -20.99 -14.99
N PRO A 217 -11.59 -20.78 -15.94
CA PRO A 217 -11.55 -19.63 -16.83
C PRO A 217 -11.55 -18.30 -16.09
N TYR A 218 -10.66 -17.39 -16.48
CA TYR A 218 -10.73 -15.98 -16.06
C TYR A 218 -11.80 -15.25 -16.89
N ALA A 219 -12.67 -14.49 -16.23
CA ALA A 219 -13.65 -13.65 -16.89
C ALA A 219 -13.82 -12.31 -16.16
N ARG A 220 -14.47 -11.36 -16.83
CA ARG A 220 -14.77 -10.02 -16.29
C ARG A 220 -16.28 -9.83 -16.15
N PRO A 221 -16.90 -10.35 -15.08
CA PRO A 221 -18.35 -10.25 -14.85
C PRO A 221 -18.82 -8.81 -14.63
N PHE A 222 -17.92 -7.91 -14.33
CA PHE A 222 -18.15 -6.48 -14.25
C PHE A 222 -16.93 -5.69 -14.72
N ILE A 223 -17.19 -4.52 -15.28
CA ILE A 223 -16.16 -3.65 -15.85
C ILE A 223 -16.24 -2.29 -15.18
N LYS A 224 -15.08 -1.75 -14.81
CA LYS A 224 -15.01 -0.41 -14.26
C LYS A 224 -15.28 0.62 -15.35
N TYR A 225 -16.21 1.52 -15.10
CA TYR A 225 -16.49 2.62 -16.00
C TYR A 225 -15.46 3.75 -15.78
N THR A 226 -14.48 3.82 -16.67
CA THR A 226 -13.35 4.75 -16.57
C THR A 226 -13.59 6.16 -17.13
N PRO A 227 -14.53 6.44 -18.07
CA PRO A 227 -14.54 7.71 -18.80
C PRO A 227 -14.98 8.94 -18.03
N THR A 228 -15.57 8.84 -16.85
CA THR A 228 -16.47 9.92 -16.43
C THR A 228 -16.09 10.76 -15.25
N TRP A 229 -15.13 10.37 -14.40
CA TRP A 229 -14.92 11.18 -13.19
C TRP A 229 -13.48 11.18 -12.72
N PRO A 230 -12.78 12.31 -12.86
CA PRO A 230 -11.52 12.50 -12.15
C PRO A 230 -11.74 12.37 -10.65
N ARG A 231 -10.76 11.82 -9.93
CA ARG A 231 -10.80 11.61 -8.46
C ARG A 231 -11.18 12.85 -7.65
N SER A 232 -11.08 14.05 -8.24
CA SER A 232 -11.42 15.34 -7.64
C SER A 232 -12.91 15.62 -7.53
N PHE A 233 -13.78 14.86 -8.22
CA PHE A 233 -15.22 15.08 -8.18
C PHE A 233 -15.86 14.24 -7.07
N MET A 234 -15.82 14.73 -5.85
CA MET A 234 -16.56 14.18 -4.71
C MET A 234 -17.87 14.93 -4.56
N PRO A 235 -19.02 14.32 -4.85
CA PRO A 235 -20.30 14.99 -4.68
C PRO A 235 -20.57 15.27 -3.22
N SER A 236 -21.24 16.40 -2.97
CA SER A 236 -21.54 16.88 -1.62
C SER A 236 -22.63 16.06 -0.91
N THR A 237 -23.53 15.41 -1.65
CA THR A 237 -24.66 14.67 -1.08
C THR A 237 -24.44 13.15 -1.07
N GLN A 238 -25.00 12.45 -0.06
CA GLN A 238 -24.90 11.00 0.07
C GLN A 238 -25.58 10.26 -1.09
N SER A 239 -26.72 10.78 -1.59
CA SER A 239 -27.46 10.21 -2.69
C SER A 239 -26.64 10.20 -4.01
N GLN A 240 -25.94 11.31 -4.29
CA GLN A 240 -25.03 11.39 -5.44
C GLN A 240 -23.80 10.49 -5.28
N ARG A 241 -23.26 10.36 -4.05
CA ARG A 241 -22.18 9.39 -3.77
C ARG A 241 -22.61 7.96 -4.05
N ASN A 242 -23.81 7.58 -3.62
CA ASN A 242 -24.39 6.26 -3.86
C ASN A 242 -24.64 6.02 -5.35
N LEU A 243 -25.12 7.03 -6.09
CA LEU A 243 -25.29 6.94 -7.54
C LEU A 243 -23.96 6.72 -8.27
N ILE A 244 -22.94 7.52 -7.94
CA ILE A 244 -21.61 7.37 -8.52
C ILE A 244 -20.99 6.02 -8.17
N ALA A 245 -21.17 5.52 -6.96
CA ALA A 245 -20.71 4.19 -6.58
C ALA A 245 -21.36 3.09 -7.45
N ARG A 246 -22.66 3.21 -7.74
CA ARG A 246 -23.38 2.29 -8.63
C ARG A 246 -22.93 2.38 -10.09
N MET A 247 -22.52 3.56 -10.54
CA MET A 247 -22.04 3.76 -11.91
C MET A 247 -20.61 3.28 -12.15
N LYS A 248 -19.85 2.98 -11.08
CA LYS A 248 -18.46 2.56 -11.21
C LYS A 248 -18.27 1.19 -11.82
N LEU A 249 -19.21 0.28 -11.61
CA LEU A 249 -19.14 -1.10 -12.08
C LEU A 249 -20.34 -1.39 -12.98
N ILE A 250 -20.06 -1.81 -14.20
CA ILE A 250 -21.08 -2.20 -15.18
C ILE A 250 -21.09 -3.73 -15.27
N PRO A 251 -22.24 -4.40 -15.02
CA PRO A 251 -22.33 -5.85 -15.10
C PRO A 251 -22.30 -6.35 -16.55
N VAL A 252 -21.69 -7.50 -16.73
CA VAL A 252 -21.80 -8.31 -17.94
C VAL A 252 -22.75 -9.48 -17.61
N GLN A 253 -24.05 -9.28 -17.82
CA GLN A 253 -25.12 -10.18 -17.36
C GLN A 253 -24.86 -11.65 -17.72
N ALA A 254 -24.46 -11.93 -18.96
CA ALA A 254 -24.15 -13.28 -19.44
C ALA A 254 -23.01 -14.00 -18.67
N LEU A 255 -22.17 -13.25 -17.94
CA LEU A 255 -21.07 -13.79 -17.13
C LEU A 255 -21.44 -13.89 -15.64
N ILE A 256 -22.64 -13.44 -15.25
CA ILE A 256 -23.09 -13.42 -13.85
C ILE A 256 -24.25 -14.37 -13.62
N GLU A 257 -25.26 -14.30 -14.49
CA GLU A 257 -26.52 -15.03 -14.35
C GLU A 257 -26.27 -16.53 -14.26
N ASP A 258 -26.81 -17.14 -13.21
CA ASP A 258 -26.68 -18.56 -12.89
C ASP A 258 -25.24 -19.07 -12.68
N LYS A 259 -24.25 -18.19 -12.48
CA LYS A 259 -22.85 -18.55 -12.31
C LYS A 259 -22.41 -18.56 -10.84
N LYS A 260 -21.45 -19.44 -10.55
CA LYS A 260 -20.65 -19.44 -9.34
C LYS A 260 -19.37 -18.65 -9.60
N LEU A 261 -19.21 -17.53 -8.92
CA LEU A 261 -18.11 -16.59 -9.13
C LEU A 261 -17.08 -16.72 -8.03
N LEU A 262 -15.81 -16.79 -8.40
CA LEU A 262 -14.71 -16.62 -7.47
C LEU A 262 -14.08 -15.25 -7.69
N LEU A 263 -14.22 -14.36 -6.71
CA LEU A 263 -13.68 -13.01 -6.76
C LEU A 263 -12.37 -12.93 -6.00
N ILE A 264 -11.38 -12.35 -6.63
CA ILE A 264 -10.10 -12.02 -5.99
C ILE A 264 -9.97 -10.50 -5.91
N ASP A 265 -9.66 -10.03 -4.71
CA ASP A 265 -9.31 -8.63 -4.44
C ASP A 265 -7.96 -8.59 -3.72
N ASP A 266 -7.30 -7.44 -3.69
CA ASP A 266 -6.03 -7.30 -2.97
C ASP A 266 -6.22 -7.48 -1.45
N SER A 267 -7.25 -6.87 -0.88
CA SER A 267 -7.48 -6.86 0.57
C SER A 267 -8.92 -6.53 0.96
N ILE A 268 -9.30 -6.86 2.19
CA ILE A 268 -10.54 -6.38 2.80
C ILE A 268 -10.19 -5.45 3.97
N VAL A 269 -10.31 -4.15 3.76
CA VAL A 269 -10.05 -3.13 4.81
C VAL A 269 -11.31 -2.86 5.61
N ARG A 270 -12.24 -2.09 5.05
CA ARG A 270 -13.52 -1.74 5.70
C ARG A 270 -14.66 -2.70 5.39
N GLY A 271 -14.53 -3.45 4.30
CA GLY A 271 -15.52 -4.38 3.80
C GLY A 271 -16.71 -3.75 3.07
N THR A 272 -16.94 -2.44 3.16
CA THR A 272 -18.13 -1.78 2.59
C THR A 272 -18.21 -1.95 1.07
N GLN A 273 -17.10 -1.68 0.37
CA GLN A 273 -17.06 -1.74 -1.10
C GLN A 273 -17.29 -3.17 -1.61
N LEU A 274 -16.64 -4.15 -0.98
CA LEU A 274 -16.73 -5.55 -1.40
C LEU A 274 -18.12 -6.13 -1.12
N ARG A 275 -18.74 -5.72 0.00
CA ARG A 275 -20.14 -6.06 0.30
C ARG A 275 -21.09 -5.51 -0.76
N GLU A 276 -20.95 -4.25 -1.13
CA GLU A 276 -21.79 -3.63 -2.18
C GLU A 276 -21.60 -4.35 -3.52
N THR A 277 -20.37 -4.74 -3.86
CA THR A 277 -20.08 -5.53 -5.07
C THR A 277 -20.75 -6.90 -5.02
N THR A 278 -20.70 -7.59 -3.88
CA THR A 278 -21.34 -8.90 -3.70
C THR A 278 -22.85 -8.83 -3.81
N GLU A 279 -23.46 -7.86 -3.12
CA GLU A 279 -24.90 -7.62 -3.22
C GLU A 279 -25.34 -7.28 -4.65
N PHE A 280 -24.53 -6.54 -5.38
CA PHE A 280 -24.72 -6.23 -6.77
C PHE A 280 -24.71 -7.50 -7.65
N LEU A 281 -23.72 -8.40 -7.44
CA LEU A 281 -23.62 -9.66 -8.18
C LEU A 281 -24.81 -10.59 -7.92
N TYR A 282 -25.25 -10.74 -6.68
CA TYR A 282 -26.45 -11.53 -6.35
C TYR A 282 -27.71 -10.93 -7.00
N ARG A 283 -27.87 -9.61 -6.98
CA ARG A 283 -28.99 -8.95 -7.68
C ARG A 283 -28.94 -9.13 -9.21
N SER A 284 -27.73 -9.35 -9.75
CA SER A 284 -27.52 -9.67 -11.17
C SER A 284 -27.65 -11.17 -11.50
N GLY A 285 -28.07 -12.00 -10.53
CA GLY A 285 -28.36 -13.41 -10.72
C GLY A 285 -27.22 -14.39 -10.44
N ALA A 286 -26.14 -13.96 -9.79
CA ALA A 286 -25.09 -14.89 -9.35
C ALA A 286 -25.63 -15.95 -8.38
N LYS A 287 -25.24 -17.21 -8.56
CA LYS A 287 -25.61 -18.31 -7.65
C LYS A 287 -24.78 -18.35 -6.40
N GLU A 288 -23.48 -18.20 -6.56
CA GLU A 288 -22.50 -18.22 -5.48
C GLU A 288 -21.43 -17.14 -5.71
N VAL A 289 -20.96 -16.52 -4.62
CA VAL A 289 -19.86 -15.56 -4.66
C VAL A 289 -18.84 -15.98 -3.62
N HIS A 290 -17.76 -16.57 -4.09
CA HIS A 290 -16.60 -16.96 -3.29
C HIS A 290 -15.58 -15.82 -3.31
N VAL A 291 -14.94 -15.51 -2.19
CA VAL A 291 -13.99 -14.39 -2.10
C VAL A 291 -12.64 -14.85 -1.58
N ARG A 292 -11.57 -14.38 -2.24
CA ARG A 292 -10.17 -14.66 -1.89
C ARG A 292 -9.37 -13.36 -1.89
N PRO A 293 -9.17 -12.73 -0.71
CA PRO A 293 -8.22 -11.62 -0.60
C PRO A 293 -6.80 -12.12 -0.83
N ALA A 294 -6.01 -11.36 -1.60
CA ALA A 294 -4.64 -11.69 -1.95
C ALA A 294 -3.62 -11.43 -0.81
N CYS A 295 -4.10 -11.06 0.36
CA CYS A 295 -3.28 -10.88 1.55
C CYS A 295 -3.97 -11.46 2.79
N PRO A 296 -3.26 -11.64 3.92
CA PRO A 296 -3.84 -11.99 5.22
C PRO A 296 -4.83 -10.93 5.73
N PRO A 297 -5.65 -11.25 6.74
CA PRO A 297 -6.50 -10.25 7.40
C PRO A 297 -5.67 -9.09 7.95
N LEU A 298 -6.14 -7.87 7.73
CA LEU A 298 -5.52 -6.66 8.27
C LEU A 298 -5.98 -6.48 9.72
N LEU A 299 -5.08 -6.69 10.67
CA LEU A 299 -5.37 -6.57 12.11
C LEU A 299 -4.90 -5.25 12.70
N TYR A 300 -3.92 -4.60 12.08
CA TYR A 300 -3.33 -3.36 12.57
C TYR A 300 -3.36 -2.26 11.51
N GLY A 301 -3.69 -1.05 11.93
CA GLY A 301 -3.51 0.15 11.11
C GLY A 301 -2.02 0.37 10.84
N CYS A 302 -1.68 0.72 9.59
CA CYS A 302 -0.27 0.97 9.27
C CYS A 302 0.23 2.22 9.99
N LYS A 303 1.30 2.09 10.79
CA LYS A 303 1.94 3.20 11.49
C LYS A 303 3.11 3.83 10.72
N TYR A 304 3.48 3.26 9.55
CA TYR A 304 4.64 3.70 8.78
C TYR A 304 4.29 4.41 7.48
N LEU A 305 3.23 3.93 6.83
CA LEU A 305 2.77 4.46 5.56
C LEU A 305 1.28 4.74 5.72
N ASN A 306 0.85 5.96 5.46
CA ASN A 306 -0.54 6.37 5.65
C ASN A 306 -1.45 5.76 4.56
N PHE A 307 -1.57 4.44 4.55
CA PHE A 307 -2.36 3.70 3.57
C PHE A 307 -3.85 3.79 3.81
N SER A 308 -4.24 3.71 5.05
CA SER A 308 -5.62 3.96 5.41
C SER A 308 -5.69 5.38 5.98
N ARG A 309 -6.53 6.22 5.40
CA ARG A 309 -6.97 7.45 6.07
C ARG A 309 -7.79 7.12 7.33
N SER A 310 -7.59 5.94 7.87
CA SER A 310 -8.23 5.40 9.03
C SER A 310 -7.70 6.13 10.24
N LYS A 311 -8.58 6.89 10.88
CA LYS A 311 -8.27 7.59 12.14
C LYS A 311 -8.34 6.64 13.35
N SER A 312 -8.79 5.41 13.14
CA SER A 312 -9.02 4.42 14.19
C SER A 312 -8.83 3.00 13.65
N GLU A 313 -8.29 2.11 14.47
CA GLU A 313 -8.25 0.67 14.16
C GLU A 313 -9.65 0.08 13.94
N MET A 314 -10.69 0.70 14.50
CA MET A 314 -12.08 0.32 14.29
C MET A 314 -12.59 0.57 12.87
N ASP A 315 -11.82 1.20 12.00
CA ASP A 315 -12.11 1.24 10.58
C ASP A 315 -11.85 -0.11 9.89
N LEU A 316 -11.01 -0.97 10.48
CA LEU A 316 -10.76 -2.33 9.98
C LEU A 316 -11.94 -3.25 10.30
N ILE A 317 -12.43 -3.98 9.31
CA ILE A 317 -13.53 -4.94 9.52
C ILE A 317 -13.15 -6.02 10.53
N THR A 318 -11.90 -6.48 10.49
CA THR A 318 -11.33 -7.46 11.41
C THR A 318 -11.44 -6.99 12.86
N ARG A 319 -11.01 -5.76 13.15
CA ARG A 319 -11.05 -5.18 14.51
C ARG A 319 -12.48 -5.01 15.04
N ARG A 320 -13.40 -4.62 14.17
CA ARG A 320 -14.83 -4.55 14.55
C ARG A 320 -15.39 -5.91 14.88
N VAL A 321 -15.07 -6.92 14.05
CA VAL A 321 -15.52 -8.29 14.28
C VAL A 321 -14.92 -8.85 15.56
N ILE A 322 -13.62 -8.68 15.78
CA ILE A 322 -12.94 -9.13 17.00
C ILE A 322 -13.56 -8.49 18.23
N ARG A 323 -13.79 -7.17 18.24
CA ARG A 323 -14.43 -6.48 19.34
C ARG A 323 -15.81 -7.05 19.67
N ASP A 324 -16.60 -7.37 18.65
CA ASP A 324 -17.94 -7.93 18.85
C ASP A 324 -17.87 -9.38 19.35
N LEU A 325 -16.88 -10.18 18.91
CA LEU A 325 -16.67 -11.56 19.37
C LEU A 325 -16.14 -11.66 20.81
N GLU A 326 -15.27 -10.72 21.21
CA GLU A 326 -14.68 -10.67 22.55
C GLU A 326 -15.51 -9.84 23.54
N GLY A 327 -16.55 -9.13 23.07
CA GLY A 327 -17.40 -8.27 23.90
C GLY A 327 -16.72 -6.97 24.37
N GLY A 328 -15.61 -6.57 23.75
CA GLY A 328 -14.84 -5.38 24.12
C GLY A 328 -13.46 -5.30 23.48
N GLU A 329 -12.54 -4.62 24.17
CA GLU A 329 -11.14 -4.55 23.73
C GLU A 329 -10.44 -5.91 23.86
N CYS A 330 -9.59 -6.22 22.91
CA CYS A 330 -8.86 -7.47 22.81
C CYS A 330 -7.41 -7.31 23.27
N SER A 331 -6.88 -8.27 24.04
CA SER A 331 -5.47 -8.28 24.45
C SER A 331 -4.55 -8.54 23.24
N LYS A 332 -3.27 -8.24 23.41
CA LYS A 332 -2.26 -8.49 22.37
C LYS A 332 -2.13 -9.99 22.07
N GLU A 333 -2.14 -10.82 23.11
CA GLU A 333 -2.05 -12.28 23.00
C GLU A 333 -3.23 -12.85 22.21
N ALA A 334 -4.44 -12.35 22.47
CA ALA A 334 -5.61 -12.73 21.69
C ALA A 334 -5.53 -12.26 20.23
N LEU A 335 -4.96 -11.06 19.98
CA LEU A 335 -4.73 -10.59 18.61
C LEU A 335 -3.70 -11.46 17.86
N ASP A 336 -2.69 -11.98 18.54
CA ASP A 336 -1.73 -12.92 17.95
C ASP A 336 -2.42 -14.22 17.51
N GLU A 337 -3.41 -14.72 18.29
CA GLU A 337 -4.23 -15.86 17.87
C GLU A 337 -5.13 -15.52 16.67
N TYR A 338 -5.69 -14.30 16.59
CA TYR A 338 -6.44 -13.85 15.41
C TYR A 338 -5.56 -13.67 14.16
N ALA A 339 -4.25 -13.53 14.32
CA ALA A 339 -3.29 -13.50 13.21
C ALA A 339 -2.87 -14.89 12.71
N ASP A 340 -3.05 -15.92 13.53
CA ASP A 340 -2.63 -17.29 13.24
C ASP A 340 -3.77 -18.09 12.58
N PRO A 341 -3.66 -18.49 11.29
CA PRO A 341 -4.70 -19.19 10.57
C PRO A 341 -4.95 -20.64 11.05
N THR A 342 -4.25 -21.12 12.08
CA THR A 342 -4.43 -22.45 12.68
C THR A 342 -5.31 -22.44 13.92
N THR A 343 -5.71 -21.26 14.40
CA THR A 343 -6.47 -21.07 15.64
C THR A 343 -7.99 -21.00 15.42
N GLU A 344 -8.75 -21.41 16.42
CA GLU A 344 -10.21 -21.27 16.42
C GLU A 344 -10.66 -19.79 16.36
N ARG A 345 -9.91 -18.88 17.02
CA ARG A 345 -10.21 -17.44 16.98
C ARG A 345 -10.13 -16.88 15.57
N TYR A 346 -9.11 -17.25 14.82
CA TYR A 346 -8.98 -16.87 13.42
C TYR A 346 -10.15 -17.39 12.60
N GLU A 347 -10.51 -18.66 12.71
CA GLU A 347 -11.62 -19.25 11.96
C GLU A 347 -12.95 -18.57 12.27
N ARG A 348 -13.22 -18.30 13.57
CA ARG A 348 -14.43 -17.57 14.00
C ARG A 348 -14.50 -16.15 13.42
N MET A 349 -13.37 -15.43 13.41
CA MET A 349 -13.30 -14.08 12.82
C MET A 349 -13.58 -14.13 11.32
N VAL A 350 -12.95 -15.04 10.59
CA VAL A 350 -13.14 -15.17 9.13
C VAL A 350 -14.59 -15.55 8.80
N GLU A 351 -15.19 -16.48 9.55
CA GLU A 351 -16.58 -16.87 9.35
C GLU A 351 -17.56 -15.73 9.65
N GLU A 352 -17.29 -14.93 10.68
CA GLU A 352 -18.12 -13.77 11.00
C GLU A 352 -18.00 -12.67 9.93
N ILE A 353 -16.80 -12.43 9.39
CA ILE A 353 -16.59 -11.54 8.25
C ILE A 353 -17.35 -12.06 7.03
N ARG A 354 -17.25 -13.35 6.72
CA ARG A 354 -17.97 -13.98 5.63
C ARG A 354 -19.47 -13.70 5.71
N LYS A 355 -20.07 -13.92 6.88
CA LYS A 355 -21.52 -13.69 7.13
C LYS A 355 -21.89 -12.23 6.91
N ARG A 356 -21.15 -11.28 7.52
CA ARG A 356 -21.41 -9.84 7.41
C ARG A 356 -21.29 -9.31 5.98
N GLN A 357 -20.43 -9.95 5.18
CA GLN A 357 -20.20 -9.57 3.79
C GLN A 357 -21.08 -10.33 2.80
N ASN A 358 -21.89 -11.29 3.28
CA ASN A 358 -22.77 -12.14 2.45
C ASN A 358 -22.01 -12.95 1.39
N PHE A 359 -20.78 -13.41 1.70
CA PHE A 359 -20.04 -14.29 0.80
C PHE A 359 -20.49 -15.75 0.95
N THR A 360 -20.45 -16.52 -0.14
CA THR A 360 -20.64 -17.99 -0.07
C THR A 360 -19.49 -18.63 0.70
N THR A 361 -18.25 -18.26 0.37
CA THR A 361 -17.06 -18.63 1.14
C THR A 361 -16.07 -17.50 1.19
N LEU A 362 -15.26 -17.44 2.25
CA LEU A 362 -14.15 -16.51 2.41
C LEU A 362 -12.92 -17.28 2.85
N ARG A 363 -11.79 -17.09 2.18
CA ARG A 363 -10.48 -17.56 2.63
C ARG A 363 -9.42 -16.50 2.30
N TYR A 364 -8.71 -16.06 3.31
CA TYR A 364 -7.60 -15.13 3.16
C TYR A 364 -6.33 -15.87 2.71
N HIS A 365 -5.43 -15.14 2.09
CA HIS A 365 -4.08 -15.63 1.83
C HIS A 365 -3.33 -15.84 3.15
N ARG A 366 -2.41 -16.78 3.19
CA ARG A 366 -1.51 -16.97 4.34
C ARG A 366 -0.32 -16.02 4.24
N LEU A 367 0.23 -15.65 5.38
CA LEU A 367 1.36 -14.73 5.45
C LEU A 367 2.63 -15.33 4.85
N ASP A 368 2.91 -16.58 5.15
CA ASP A 368 4.05 -17.33 4.61
C ASP A 368 3.97 -17.47 3.08
N ASP A 369 2.81 -17.80 2.54
CA ASP A 369 2.59 -17.88 1.10
C ASP A 369 2.76 -16.51 0.42
N LEU A 370 2.31 -15.43 1.08
CA LEU A 370 2.49 -14.06 0.58
C LEU A 370 3.98 -13.69 0.51
N ILE A 371 4.74 -13.96 1.57
CA ILE A 371 6.18 -13.69 1.62
C ILE A 371 6.91 -14.54 0.58
N GLU A 372 6.55 -15.82 0.44
CA GLU A 372 7.10 -16.69 -0.60
C GLU A 372 6.79 -16.15 -2.01
N SER A 373 5.59 -15.59 -2.22
CA SER A 373 5.22 -14.96 -3.49
C SER A 373 6.09 -13.75 -3.83
N ILE A 374 6.46 -12.95 -2.83
CA ILE A 374 7.39 -11.81 -2.98
C ILE A 374 8.81 -12.33 -3.32
N GLY A 375 9.27 -13.40 -2.65
CA GLY A 375 10.50 -14.10 -2.98
C GLY A 375 11.78 -13.41 -2.51
N ILE A 376 11.69 -12.50 -1.54
CA ILE A 376 12.85 -11.91 -0.84
C ILE A 376 12.91 -12.43 0.59
N ASP A 377 14.05 -12.21 1.26
CA ASP A 377 14.25 -12.66 2.65
C ASP A 377 13.10 -12.15 3.55
N PRO A 378 12.38 -13.04 4.27
CA PRO A 378 11.29 -12.67 5.17
C PRO A 378 11.67 -11.61 6.20
N CYS A 379 12.93 -11.61 6.67
CA CYS A 379 13.44 -10.62 7.62
C CYS A 379 13.47 -9.21 7.05
N LYS A 380 13.48 -9.06 5.73
CA LYS A 380 13.51 -7.77 5.03
C LYS A 380 12.12 -7.21 4.70
N VAL A 381 11.05 -7.98 4.95
CA VAL A 381 9.68 -7.59 4.59
C VAL A 381 8.93 -7.08 5.82
N CYS A 382 8.30 -5.92 5.70
CA CYS A 382 7.39 -5.40 6.72
C CYS A 382 6.02 -6.09 6.62
N THR A 383 5.59 -6.72 7.71
CA THR A 383 4.30 -7.43 7.83
C THR A 383 3.43 -6.88 8.95
N TYR A 384 3.78 -5.72 9.49
CA TYR A 384 3.15 -5.12 10.67
C TYR A 384 1.61 -5.07 10.60
N CYS A 385 1.03 -4.72 9.44
CA CYS A 385 -0.43 -4.64 9.29
C CYS A 385 -1.16 -5.97 9.47
N PHE A 386 -0.48 -7.11 9.33
CA PHE A 386 -1.06 -8.45 9.48
C PHE A 386 -0.90 -9.02 10.90
N ASN A 387 0.26 -8.82 11.54
CA ASN A 387 0.63 -9.49 12.78
C ASN A 387 1.17 -8.57 13.90
N GLY A 388 1.25 -7.25 13.66
CA GLY A 388 1.77 -6.29 14.64
C GLY A 388 3.27 -6.40 14.95
N LYS A 389 4.03 -7.22 14.19
CA LYS A 389 5.48 -7.42 14.40
C LYS A 389 6.29 -6.47 13.53
N GLU A 390 7.36 -5.93 14.11
CA GLU A 390 8.32 -5.04 13.46
C GLU A 390 9.54 -5.78 12.95
#